data_0553e0128d950ebf99b32f3fcbc00f5f
#
_entry.id   0553e0128d950ebf99b32f3fcbc00f5f
#
_cell.length_a   1.000
_cell.length_b   1.000
_cell.length_c   1.000
_cell.angle_alpha   90.00
_cell.angle_beta   90.00
_cell.angle_gamma   90.00
#
_symmetry.space_group_name_H-M   'P 1'
#
loop_
_entity.id
_entity.type
_entity.pdbx_description
1 polymer ?
#
loop_
_entity_poly.entity_id
_entity_poly.type
_entity_poly.pdbx_seq_one_letter_code
_entity_poly.pdbx_strand_id
1 'polypeptide(L)'
;MFVDKVRITVIGGRGGDGAVAFHREKYVASGGPDGGDGGHGGSVILRVNDNLSTLLDFRYKRKYAAQAGVSGQGRKMAGKRGENLIIEVPRGTVVRDAQTNQIIVDMSTGEDFVIAKGGRGGWGNAHYATPTRQVPRFAKAGLKGQERDVILELKLLADVGLVGFPNVGKSTLLSVTSNARPKIANYHFTTLYPNLGVIYVDEGVSFVMADIPGIIEGAAEGAGLGHDFLRHIDRCRLLLHVVDVSGSEGRDPVEDFYAICEELKNYSVDLSDRPMLVAANKCDLLMPESDNLARLRQAVEAAGCELYEISAGTAQGTRNLMRVVAEKLRTLPPVTIYEPEYVEVIEAPTDPSAFEVEHYGNTWLVTGSWLERLVQNINFEDYESRNYFDQQLRKVGLFQRLEEMGIQDGDTVDIYDIEFEYQR
;
A
#
# COMPACT_ATOMS: atom_id res chain seq x y z
N MET A 1 -3.29 20.52 -1.81
CA MET A 1 -4.34 19.56 -2.12
C MET A 1 -3.98 18.25 -1.43
N PHE A 2 -4.86 17.65 -0.66
CA PHE A 2 -4.64 16.39 0.04
C PHE A 2 -5.25 15.25 -0.80
N VAL A 3 -4.56 14.11 -0.89
CA VAL A 3 -5.05 12.93 -1.60
C VAL A 3 -4.94 11.75 -0.64
N ASP A 4 -6.06 11.14 -0.34
CA ASP A 4 -6.23 10.04 0.62
C ASP A 4 -6.44 8.69 -0.07
N LYS A 5 -6.87 8.70 -1.33
CA LYS A 5 -7.11 7.50 -2.12
C LYS A 5 -6.60 7.67 -3.55
N VAL A 6 -5.83 6.71 -4.01
CA VAL A 6 -5.26 6.73 -5.37
C VAL A 6 -5.08 5.31 -5.90
N ARG A 7 -5.35 5.13 -7.18
CA ARG A 7 -5.06 3.88 -7.89
C ARG A 7 -3.73 4.00 -8.62
N ILE A 8 -2.87 3.00 -8.43
CA ILE A 8 -1.57 2.88 -9.11
C ILE A 8 -1.40 1.46 -9.68
N THR A 9 -0.59 1.36 -10.72
CA THR A 9 -0.15 0.09 -11.30
C THR A 9 1.30 -0.15 -10.90
N VAL A 10 1.59 -1.29 -10.29
CA VAL A 10 2.95 -1.70 -9.89
C VAL A 10 3.39 -2.90 -10.70
N ILE A 11 4.61 -2.85 -11.26
CA ILE A 11 5.13 -3.87 -12.16
C ILE A 11 6.52 -4.29 -11.68
N GLY A 12 6.68 -5.56 -11.36
CA GLY A 12 7.99 -6.17 -11.13
C GLY A 12 8.82 -6.17 -12.41
N GLY A 13 10.12 -5.99 -12.30
CA GLY A 13 11.02 -6.05 -13.44
C GLY A 13 11.00 -7.43 -14.11
N ARG A 14 11.07 -7.48 -15.43
CA ARG A 14 11.24 -8.75 -16.16
C ARG A 14 12.61 -9.37 -15.81
N GLY A 15 12.70 -10.70 -15.73
CA GLY A 15 13.98 -11.40 -15.69
C GLY A 15 14.75 -11.24 -17.02
N GLY A 16 16.07 -11.22 -16.94
CA GLY A 16 16.95 -11.26 -18.12
C GLY A 16 16.91 -12.64 -18.78
N ASP A 17 17.15 -12.70 -20.07
CA ASP A 17 17.17 -13.96 -20.81
C ASP A 17 18.48 -14.72 -20.57
N GLY A 18 18.44 -16.04 -20.58
CA GLY A 18 19.62 -16.88 -20.58
C GLY A 18 20.40 -16.75 -21.90
N ALA A 19 21.69 -16.89 -21.84
CA ALA A 19 22.55 -16.81 -23.04
C ALA A 19 22.73 -18.17 -23.69
N VAL A 20 22.83 -18.16 -25.03
CA VAL A 20 23.36 -19.26 -25.82
C VAL A 20 24.80 -18.90 -26.24
N ALA A 21 25.77 -19.52 -25.61
CA ALA A 21 27.18 -19.31 -25.90
C ALA A 21 27.92 -20.64 -25.86
N PHE A 22 29.03 -20.72 -26.61
CA PHE A 22 29.91 -21.88 -26.63
C PHE A 22 31.35 -21.45 -26.37
N HIS A 23 32.04 -22.26 -25.61
CA HIS A 23 33.45 -22.01 -25.31
C HIS A 23 34.28 -22.04 -26.62
N ARG A 24 35.08 -21.04 -26.86
CA ARG A 24 35.96 -20.93 -28.02
C ARG A 24 37.38 -20.62 -27.55
N GLU A 25 38.28 -21.57 -27.82
CA GLU A 25 39.71 -21.37 -27.61
C GLU A 25 40.47 -21.69 -28.88
N LYS A 26 41.70 -21.13 -28.98
CA LYS A 26 42.60 -21.42 -30.08
C LYS A 26 42.91 -22.90 -30.03
N TYR A 27 42.65 -23.63 -31.13
CA TYR A 27 42.80 -25.07 -31.29
C TYR A 27 41.71 -25.98 -30.67
N VAL A 28 40.60 -25.43 -30.15
CA VAL A 28 39.43 -26.22 -29.76
C VAL A 28 38.32 -26.01 -30.76
N ALA A 29 38.07 -27.02 -31.61
CA ALA A 29 37.10 -26.92 -32.71
C ALA A 29 35.64 -26.83 -32.24
N SER A 30 35.31 -27.41 -31.08
CA SER A 30 33.97 -27.37 -30.47
C SER A 30 34.08 -27.40 -28.96
N GLY A 31 34.00 -26.24 -28.35
CA GLY A 31 33.85 -26.11 -26.90
C GLY A 31 32.45 -26.43 -26.45
N GLY A 32 32.29 -26.82 -25.18
CA GLY A 32 30.99 -27.08 -24.55
C GLY A 32 30.15 -25.81 -24.42
N PRO A 33 28.88 -25.94 -24.04
CA PRO A 33 27.98 -24.80 -23.79
C PRO A 33 28.48 -23.95 -22.62
N ASP A 34 28.48 -22.65 -22.82
CA ASP A 34 29.14 -21.65 -21.98
C ASP A 34 28.25 -20.43 -21.70
N GLY A 35 26.97 -20.52 -22.05
CA GLY A 35 26.00 -19.45 -21.79
C GLY A 35 25.62 -19.36 -20.33
N GLY A 36 25.69 -18.15 -19.78
CA GLY A 36 25.27 -17.84 -18.41
C GLY A 36 23.79 -17.55 -18.29
N ASP A 37 23.30 -17.52 -17.06
CA ASP A 37 21.91 -17.27 -16.73
C ASP A 37 21.57 -15.78 -16.82
N GLY A 38 20.33 -15.45 -17.13
CA GLY A 38 19.81 -14.10 -16.99
C GLY A 38 19.64 -13.69 -15.51
N GLY A 39 19.82 -12.42 -15.22
CA GLY A 39 19.58 -11.86 -13.88
C GLY A 39 18.08 -11.82 -13.56
N HIS A 40 17.74 -11.94 -12.28
CA HIS A 40 16.35 -11.72 -11.85
C HIS A 40 15.96 -10.25 -12.02
N GLY A 41 14.70 -9.96 -12.32
CA GLY A 41 14.13 -8.61 -12.27
C GLY A 41 14.04 -8.07 -10.84
N GLY A 42 14.03 -6.76 -10.70
CA GLY A 42 13.79 -6.08 -9.44
C GLY A 42 12.35 -6.21 -8.99
N SER A 43 12.12 -6.19 -7.69
CA SER A 43 10.78 -6.18 -7.08
C SER A 43 10.35 -4.76 -6.76
N VAL A 44 9.04 -4.51 -6.66
CA VAL A 44 8.48 -3.26 -6.13
C VAL A 44 8.19 -3.46 -4.66
N ILE A 45 8.72 -2.56 -3.83
CA ILE A 45 8.65 -2.64 -2.38
C ILE A 45 7.99 -1.36 -1.86
N LEU A 46 6.97 -1.51 -1.02
CA LEU A 46 6.39 -0.42 -0.25
C LEU A 46 7.18 -0.24 1.04
N ARG A 47 7.48 1.01 1.38
CA ARG A 47 8.18 1.38 2.61
C ARG A 47 7.47 2.55 3.26
N VAL A 48 7.31 2.49 4.59
CA VAL A 48 6.75 3.62 5.35
C VAL A 48 7.77 4.74 5.47
N ASN A 49 7.32 5.96 5.18
CA ASN A 49 8.07 7.18 5.44
C ASN A 49 7.20 8.11 6.32
N ASP A 50 7.61 8.28 7.58
CA ASP A 50 6.88 9.09 8.58
C ASP A 50 6.89 10.59 8.26
N ASN A 51 7.70 11.05 7.32
CA ASN A 51 7.72 12.44 6.85
C ASN A 51 6.63 12.72 5.79
N LEU A 52 6.00 11.67 5.25
CA LEU A 52 4.91 11.79 4.29
C LEU A 52 3.58 11.82 5.03
N SER A 53 2.70 12.77 4.67
CA SER A 53 1.36 12.92 5.24
C SER A 53 0.23 12.80 4.20
N THR A 54 0.55 12.53 2.93
CA THR A 54 -0.42 12.53 1.83
C THR A 54 0.05 11.63 0.69
N LEU A 55 -0.89 11.11 -0.08
CA LEU A 55 -0.65 10.33 -1.30
C LEU A 55 -0.60 11.21 -2.57
N LEU A 56 -0.34 12.52 -2.43
CA LEU A 56 -0.41 13.48 -3.55
C LEU A 56 0.52 13.11 -4.72
N ASP A 57 1.72 12.63 -4.44
CA ASP A 57 2.72 12.30 -5.46
C ASP A 57 2.23 11.17 -6.40
N PHE A 58 1.42 10.26 -5.88
CA PHE A 58 0.85 9.16 -6.64
C PHE A 58 -0.25 9.59 -7.64
N ARG A 59 -0.77 10.79 -7.50
CA ARG A 59 -1.72 11.36 -8.47
C ARG A 59 -1.04 11.72 -9.79
N TYR A 60 0.21 12.14 -9.72
CA TYR A 60 0.98 12.56 -10.91
C TYR A 60 1.65 11.37 -11.58
N LYS A 61 2.13 10.41 -10.82
CA LYS A 61 2.75 9.19 -11.35
C LYS A 61 1.92 7.98 -10.91
N ARG A 62 1.29 7.29 -11.86
CA ARG A 62 0.39 6.15 -11.59
C ARG A 62 1.00 4.81 -11.94
N LYS A 63 2.10 4.76 -12.68
CA LYS A 63 2.76 3.52 -13.08
C LYS A 63 4.16 3.45 -12.50
N TYR A 64 4.45 2.37 -11.78
CA TYR A 64 5.69 2.10 -11.10
C TYR A 64 6.24 0.76 -11.55
N ALA A 65 7.36 0.76 -12.28
CA ALA A 65 8.00 -0.44 -12.77
C ALA A 65 9.42 -0.54 -12.19
N ALA A 66 9.77 -1.71 -11.63
CA ALA A 66 11.12 -2.01 -11.20
C ALA A 66 12.02 -2.36 -12.40
N GLN A 67 13.32 -2.30 -12.20
CA GLN A 67 14.30 -2.53 -13.24
C GLN A 67 14.31 -4.00 -13.69
N ALA A 68 14.40 -4.23 -15.01
CA ALA A 68 14.57 -5.56 -15.55
C ALA A 68 15.97 -6.13 -15.22
N GLY A 69 16.07 -7.45 -15.12
CA GLY A 69 17.34 -8.14 -15.04
C GLY A 69 18.07 -8.11 -16.40
N VAL A 70 19.38 -8.13 -16.35
CA VAL A 70 20.25 -8.16 -17.54
C VAL A 70 20.34 -9.59 -18.06
N SER A 71 20.36 -9.75 -19.37
CA SER A 71 20.56 -11.07 -20.00
C SER A 71 21.94 -11.66 -19.65
N GLY A 72 22.02 -12.98 -19.59
CA GLY A 72 23.25 -13.72 -19.42
C GLY A 72 24.23 -13.50 -20.57
N GLN A 73 25.49 -13.82 -20.36
CA GLN A 73 26.55 -13.67 -21.34
C GLN A 73 27.35 -14.97 -21.50
N GLY A 74 28.26 -15.01 -22.48
CA GLY A 74 29.21 -16.11 -22.61
C GLY A 74 30.14 -16.24 -21.40
N ARG A 75 30.91 -17.32 -21.33
CA ARG A 75 31.80 -17.67 -20.21
C ARG A 75 31.07 -17.89 -18.91
N LYS A 76 29.86 -18.41 -18.98
CA LYS A 76 28.95 -18.66 -17.83
C LYS A 76 28.71 -17.41 -16.96
N MET A 77 28.86 -16.20 -17.52
CA MET A 77 28.59 -14.98 -16.78
C MET A 77 27.10 -14.75 -16.67
N ALA A 78 26.61 -14.76 -15.42
CA ALA A 78 25.22 -14.43 -15.14
C ALA A 78 24.95 -12.93 -15.34
N GLY A 79 23.77 -12.59 -15.83
CA GLY A 79 23.29 -11.23 -15.93
C GLY A 79 23.11 -10.60 -14.55
N LYS A 80 23.31 -9.29 -14.45
CA LYS A 80 23.05 -8.54 -13.21
C LYS A 80 21.55 -8.57 -12.87
N ARG A 81 21.25 -8.68 -11.58
CA ARG A 81 19.89 -8.52 -11.06
C ARG A 81 19.43 -7.08 -11.25
N GLY A 82 18.16 -6.89 -11.66
CA GLY A 82 17.52 -5.57 -11.66
C GLY A 82 17.38 -5.01 -10.26
N GLU A 83 17.48 -3.70 -10.13
CA GLU A 83 17.33 -3.00 -8.85
C GLU A 83 15.85 -3.00 -8.42
N ASN A 84 15.64 -3.16 -7.12
CA ASN A 84 14.31 -3.03 -6.54
C ASN A 84 13.86 -1.57 -6.59
N LEU A 85 12.58 -1.35 -6.85
CA LEU A 85 11.95 -0.04 -6.75
C LEU A 85 11.29 0.10 -5.39
N ILE A 86 11.77 1.05 -4.60
CA ILE A 86 11.15 1.39 -3.32
C ILE A 86 10.14 2.51 -3.57
N ILE A 87 8.93 2.31 -3.12
CA ILE A 87 7.85 3.29 -3.13
C ILE A 87 7.57 3.67 -1.68
N GLU A 88 7.84 4.92 -1.34
CA GLU A 88 7.58 5.44 -0.01
C GLU A 88 6.12 5.85 0.14
N VAL A 89 5.48 5.37 1.20
CA VAL A 89 4.08 5.66 1.53
C VAL A 89 3.97 6.21 2.95
N PRO A 90 2.99 7.08 3.24
CA PRO A 90 2.72 7.52 4.60
C PRO A 90 2.37 6.33 5.51
N ARG A 91 2.69 6.44 6.81
CA ARG A 91 2.24 5.48 7.82
C ARG A 91 0.71 5.39 7.84
N GLY A 92 0.17 4.17 8.00
CA GLY A 92 -1.28 3.93 7.98
C GLY A 92 -1.91 3.92 6.59
N THR A 93 -1.08 3.78 5.54
CA THR A 93 -1.57 3.50 4.20
C THR A 93 -2.04 2.05 4.11
N VAL A 94 -3.30 1.83 3.77
CA VAL A 94 -3.86 0.52 3.46
C VAL A 94 -3.82 0.30 1.96
N VAL A 95 -3.32 -0.84 1.56
CA VAL A 95 -3.19 -1.24 0.16
C VAL A 95 -4.25 -2.28 -0.16
N ARG A 96 -5.08 -1.98 -1.14
CA ARG A 96 -6.14 -2.89 -1.60
C ARG A 96 -5.88 -3.32 -3.04
N ASP A 97 -6.31 -4.50 -3.36
CA ASP A 97 -6.41 -4.95 -4.74
C ASP A 97 -7.50 -4.14 -5.48
N ALA A 98 -7.19 -3.66 -6.69
CA ALA A 98 -8.10 -2.78 -7.42
C ALA A 98 -9.31 -3.50 -8.04
N GLN A 99 -9.27 -4.83 -8.17
CA GLN A 99 -10.33 -5.64 -8.76
C GLN A 99 -11.26 -6.21 -7.67
N THR A 100 -10.67 -6.82 -6.63
CA THR A 100 -11.42 -7.48 -5.56
C THR A 100 -11.74 -6.57 -4.38
N ASN A 101 -11.08 -5.42 -4.29
CA ASN A 101 -11.11 -4.48 -3.16
C ASN A 101 -10.66 -5.08 -1.80
N GLN A 102 -10.07 -6.29 -1.81
CA GLN A 102 -9.54 -6.95 -0.63
C GLN A 102 -8.27 -6.26 -0.14
N ILE A 103 -8.05 -6.28 1.17
CA ILE A 103 -6.84 -5.71 1.79
C ILE A 103 -5.66 -6.63 1.54
N ILE A 104 -4.63 -6.09 0.85
CA ILE A 104 -3.36 -6.79 0.61
C ILE A 104 -2.45 -6.61 1.82
N VAL A 105 -2.29 -5.38 2.31
CA VAL A 105 -1.44 -5.06 3.45
C VAL A 105 -1.82 -3.72 4.07
N ASP A 106 -1.63 -3.62 5.38
CA ASP A 106 -1.71 -2.38 6.15
C ASP A 106 -0.29 -1.94 6.54
N MET A 107 0.14 -0.78 6.04
CA MET A 107 1.47 -0.22 6.25
C MET A 107 1.60 0.56 7.58
N SER A 108 0.85 0.17 8.60
CA SER A 108 0.92 0.81 9.93
C SER A 108 2.13 0.37 10.75
N THR A 109 2.62 -0.88 10.56
CA THR A 109 3.75 -1.45 11.33
C THR A 109 5.10 -0.87 10.96
N GLY A 110 5.23 -0.31 9.76
CA GLY A 110 6.51 0.24 9.26
C GLY A 110 7.43 -0.79 8.62
N GLU A 111 7.01 -2.05 8.48
CA GLU A 111 7.77 -3.07 7.79
C GLU A 111 7.69 -2.89 6.27
N ASP A 112 8.80 -3.21 5.58
CA ASP A 112 8.85 -3.20 4.13
C ASP A 112 7.98 -4.34 3.57
N PHE A 113 7.15 -4.05 2.57
CA PHE A 113 6.28 -5.03 1.93
C PHE A 113 6.54 -5.14 0.43
N VAL A 114 6.75 -6.37 -0.07
CA VAL A 114 6.93 -6.63 -1.52
C VAL A 114 5.55 -6.73 -2.19
N ILE A 115 5.13 -5.66 -2.87
CA ILE A 115 3.82 -5.59 -3.53
C ILE A 115 3.79 -6.27 -4.91
N ALA A 116 4.92 -6.26 -5.63
CA ALA A 116 5.07 -6.97 -6.90
C ALA A 116 6.47 -7.58 -7.01
N LYS A 117 6.52 -8.90 -7.20
CA LYS A 117 7.77 -9.66 -7.33
C LYS A 117 8.35 -9.52 -8.73
N GLY A 118 9.68 -9.36 -8.83
CA GLY A 118 10.39 -9.41 -10.10
C GLY A 118 10.39 -10.81 -10.71
N GLY A 119 10.46 -10.89 -12.04
CA GLY A 119 10.52 -12.13 -12.79
C GLY A 119 11.84 -12.87 -12.61
N ARG A 120 11.83 -14.17 -12.69
CA ARG A 120 13.05 -14.99 -12.66
C ARG A 120 13.82 -14.84 -13.97
N GLY A 121 15.16 -14.79 -13.87
CA GLY A 121 16.04 -14.88 -15.02
C GLY A 121 15.98 -16.25 -15.70
N GLY A 122 16.11 -16.27 -17.00
CA GLY A 122 16.15 -17.48 -17.81
C GLY A 122 17.47 -18.23 -17.64
N TRP A 123 17.44 -19.53 -17.73
CA TRP A 123 18.64 -20.37 -17.66
C TRP A 123 19.41 -20.34 -18.98
N GLY A 124 20.73 -20.19 -18.91
CA GLY A 124 21.63 -20.28 -20.05
C GLY A 124 21.76 -21.70 -20.59
N ASN A 125 22.30 -21.84 -21.82
CA ASN A 125 22.41 -23.15 -22.47
C ASN A 125 23.33 -24.14 -21.72
N ALA A 126 24.20 -23.66 -20.83
CA ALA A 126 25.06 -24.53 -20.00
C ALA A 126 24.27 -25.49 -19.12
N HIS A 127 23.06 -25.11 -18.66
CA HIS A 127 22.19 -25.98 -17.84
C HIS A 127 21.56 -27.14 -18.59
N TYR A 128 21.52 -27.08 -19.94
CA TYR A 128 20.84 -28.07 -20.78
C TYR A 128 21.79 -29.09 -21.41
N ALA A 129 23.06 -29.05 -21.04
CA ALA A 129 24.04 -30.04 -21.45
C ALA A 129 23.76 -31.38 -20.76
N THR A 130 23.60 -32.42 -21.56
CA THR A 130 23.45 -33.81 -21.10
C THR A 130 24.45 -34.70 -21.86
N PRO A 131 24.72 -35.92 -21.36
CA PRO A 131 25.60 -36.86 -22.07
C PRO A 131 25.19 -37.13 -23.52
N THR A 132 23.90 -37.10 -23.79
CA THR A 132 23.32 -37.33 -25.12
C THR A 132 23.17 -36.02 -25.95
N ARG A 133 23.10 -34.85 -25.27
CA ARG A 133 23.00 -33.52 -25.91
C ARG A 133 24.13 -32.61 -25.39
N GLN A 134 25.29 -32.72 -25.97
CA GLN A 134 26.48 -31.99 -25.52
C GLN A 134 26.53 -30.53 -25.98
N VAL A 135 25.76 -30.15 -27.01
CA VAL A 135 25.80 -28.82 -27.65
C VAL A 135 24.36 -28.25 -27.74
N PRO A 136 23.69 -27.96 -26.58
CA PRO A 136 22.37 -27.34 -26.62
C PRO A 136 22.46 -25.88 -27.10
N ARG A 137 21.71 -25.55 -28.16
CA ARG A 137 21.68 -24.21 -28.76
C ARG A 137 20.43 -23.42 -28.35
N PHE A 138 19.86 -23.70 -27.22
CA PHE A 138 18.72 -22.95 -26.67
C PHE A 138 18.99 -22.53 -25.23
N ALA A 139 18.35 -21.44 -24.82
CA ALA A 139 18.31 -20.95 -23.46
C ALA A 139 16.87 -20.52 -23.13
N LYS A 140 16.53 -20.45 -21.85
CA LYS A 140 15.22 -19.95 -21.44
C LYS A 140 15.18 -18.43 -21.43
N ALA A 141 14.07 -17.88 -21.89
CA ALA A 141 13.76 -16.47 -21.68
C ALA A 141 13.51 -16.16 -20.20
N GLY A 142 13.74 -14.92 -19.80
CA GLY A 142 13.37 -14.44 -18.48
C GLY A 142 11.86 -14.27 -18.34
N LEU A 143 11.33 -14.63 -17.19
CA LEU A 143 9.91 -14.49 -16.89
C LEU A 143 9.52 -13.03 -16.70
N LYS A 144 8.29 -12.68 -17.05
CA LYS A 144 7.69 -11.38 -16.70
C LYS A 144 7.60 -11.23 -15.17
N GLY A 145 7.77 -10.02 -14.66
CA GLY A 145 7.47 -9.70 -13.27
C GLY A 145 5.97 -9.66 -13.04
N GLN A 146 5.58 -9.71 -11.77
CA GLN A 146 4.18 -9.55 -11.39
C GLN A 146 3.69 -8.14 -11.72
N GLU A 147 2.50 -8.04 -12.27
CA GLU A 147 1.80 -6.78 -12.48
C GLU A 147 0.54 -6.77 -11.61
N ARG A 148 0.34 -5.68 -10.87
CA ARG A 148 -0.84 -5.50 -10.01
C ARG A 148 -1.34 -4.07 -10.09
N ASP A 149 -2.66 -3.94 -10.19
CA ASP A 149 -3.36 -2.69 -9.97
C ASP A 149 -3.81 -2.63 -8.51
N VAL A 150 -3.35 -1.61 -7.79
CA VAL A 150 -3.66 -1.47 -6.38
C VAL A 150 -4.22 -0.08 -6.07
N ILE A 151 -5.03 -0.03 -5.04
CA ILE A 151 -5.55 1.19 -4.46
C ILE A 151 -4.80 1.44 -3.16
N LEU A 152 -4.10 2.57 -3.10
CA LEU A 152 -3.55 3.10 -1.85
C LEU A 152 -4.63 3.95 -1.20
N GLU A 153 -4.95 3.68 0.05
CA GLU A 153 -5.93 4.40 0.84
C GLU A 153 -5.30 4.80 2.17
N LEU A 154 -5.17 6.11 2.40
CA LEU A 154 -4.65 6.62 3.65
C LEU A 154 -5.77 6.66 4.67
N LYS A 155 -5.68 5.80 5.68
CA LYS A 155 -6.70 5.67 6.72
C LYS A 155 -6.37 6.42 8.01
N LEU A 156 -5.11 6.74 8.27
CA LEU A 156 -4.71 7.57 9.40
C LEU A 156 -4.93 9.03 9.06
N LEU A 157 -5.87 9.65 9.74
CA LEU A 157 -6.09 11.08 9.66
C LEU A 157 -5.15 11.83 10.58
N ALA A 158 -5.09 11.41 11.84
CA ALA A 158 -4.27 12.02 12.86
C ALA A 158 -4.06 11.07 14.04
N ASP A 159 -2.95 11.24 14.76
CA ASP A 159 -2.74 10.56 16.03
C ASP A 159 -3.66 11.13 17.13
N VAL A 160 -3.92 12.45 17.06
CA VAL A 160 -4.70 13.21 18.03
C VAL A 160 -5.83 13.96 17.35
N GLY A 161 -7.05 13.76 17.82
CA GLY A 161 -8.22 14.52 17.40
C GLY A 161 -8.54 15.65 18.40
N LEU A 162 -8.62 16.91 17.92
CA LEU A 162 -9.10 18.04 18.70
C LEU A 162 -10.63 18.03 18.70
N VAL A 163 -11.23 17.99 19.88
CA VAL A 163 -12.68 18.07 20.07
C VAL A 163 -13.03 19.24 20.99
N GLY A 164 -14.21 19.80 20.86
CA GLY A 164 -14.66 20.94 21.65
C GLY A 164 -15.57 21.88 20.87
N PHE A 165 -16.26 22.76 21.56
CA PHE A 165 -17.17 23.73 20.97
C PHE A 165 -16.50 24.70 19.98
N PRO A 166 -17.25 25.37 19.10
CA PRO A 166 -16.71 26.47 18.29
C PRO A 166 -16.10 27.57 19.19
N ASN A 167 -15.09 28.25 18.66
CA ASN A 167 -14.40 29.39 19.29
C ASN A 167 -13.65 29.08 20.63
N VAL A 168 -13.55 27.82 21.07
CA VAL A 168 -12.76 27.44 22.27
C VAL A 168 -11.25 27.52 22.03
N GLY A 169 -10.82 27.73 20.76
CA GLY A 169 -9.41 27.90 20.39
C GLY A 169 -8.71 26.67 19.84
N LYS A 170 -9.43 25.65 19.32
CA LYS A 170 -8.85 24.44 18.70
C LYS A 170 -7.90 24.80 17.56
N SER A 171 -8.37 25.56 16.58
CA SER A 171 -7.56 25.95 15.39
C SER A 171 -6.39 26.86 15.77
N THR A 172 -6.53 27.67 16.82
CA THR A 172 -5.45 28.49 17.37
C THR A 172 -4.38 27.60 18.00
N LEU A 173 -4.80 26.62 18.83
CA LEU A 173 -3.88 25.65 19.42
C LEU A 173 -3.11 24.89 18.33
N LEU A 174 -3.79 24.38 17.31
CA LEU A 174 -3.18 23.70 16.18
C LEU A 174 -2.16 24.60 15.46
N SER A 175 -2.50 25.87 15.24
CA SER A 175 -1.63 26.82 14.52
C SER A 175 -0.37 27.18 15.30
N VAL A 176 -0.48 27.30 16.63
CA VAL A 176 0.64 27.67 17.52
C VAL A 176 1.59 26.51 17.77
N THR A 177 1.06 25.28 17.80
CA THR A 177 1.86 24.08 18.08
C THR A 177 2.42 23.41 16.82
N SER A 178 1.89 23.71 15.63
CA SER A 178 2.35 23.14 14.37
C SER A 178 3.59 23.86 13.83
N ASN A 179 4.62 23.13 13.43
CA ASN A 179 5.84 23.70 12.83
C ASN A 179 5.64 24.22 11.40
N ALA A 180 4.60 23.79 10.71
CA ALA A 180 4.19 24.31 9.42
C ALA A 180 2.75 24.82 9.52
N ARG A 181 2.38 25.78 8.65
CA ARG A 181 0.98 26.24 8.59
C ARG A 181 0.07 25.02 8.44
N PRO A 182 -0.96 24.86 9.30
CA PRO A 182 -1.92 23.78 9.16
C PRO A 182 -2.48 23.72 7.75
N LYS A 183 -2.55 22.53 7.18
CA LYS A 183 -3.07 22.34 5.82
C LYS A 183 -4.52 21.90 5.90
N ILE A 184 -5.38 22.59 5.17
CA ILE A 184 -6.77 22.17 4.97
C ILE A 184 -6.74 20.91 4.10
N ALA A 185 -7.24 19.79 4.64
CA ALA A 185 -7.34 18.55 3.91
C ALA A 185 -8.69 18.49 3.19
N ASN A 186 -8.66 18.54 1.86
CA ASN A 186 -9.87 18.45 1.03
C ASN A 186 -10.20 16.97 0.78
N TYR A 187 -11.09 16.41 1.56
CA TYR A 187 -11.66 15.08 1.33
C TYR A 187 -12.86 15.17 0.39
N HIS A 188 -12.90 14.36 -0.67
CA HIS A 188 -13.96 14.39 -1.69
C HIS A 188 -15.35 14.02 -1.16
N PHE A 189 -15.41 13.48 0.04
CA PHE A 189 -16.63 12.98 0.69
C PHE A 189 -17.02 13.76 1.95
N THR A 190 -16.28 14.84 2.30
CA THR A 190 -16.61 15.69 3.46
C THR A 190 -17.00 17.09 2.99
N THR A 191 -18.10 17.59 3.53
CA THR A 191 -18.47 19.01 3.36
C THR A 191 -17.71 19.94 4.31
N LEU A 192 -17.09 19.36 5.38
CA LEU A 192 -16.25 20.05 6.33
C LEU A 192 -14.82 19.52 6.21
N TYR A 193 -13.85 20.39 6.03
CA TYR A 193 -12.44 20.06 5.82
C TYR A 193 -11.68 20.12 7.15
N PRO A 194 -11.09 19.02 7.65
CA PRO A 194 -10.26 19.07 8.83
C PRO A 194 -8.96 19.81 8.56
N ASN A 195 -8.50 20.57 9.53
CA ASN A 195 -7.18 21.18 9.50
C ASN A 195 -6.19 20.20 10.15
N LEU A 196 -5.15 19.82 9.40
CA LEU A 196 -4.10 18.93 9.90
C LEU A 196 -2.83 19.72 10.20
N GLY A 197 -2.22 19.44 11.35
CA GLY A 197 -0.92 19.98 11.75
C GLY A 197 0.03 18.89 12.19
N VAL A 198 1.28 18.96 11.73
CA VAL A 198 2.35 18.10 12.24
C VAL A 198 3.03 18.80 13.41
N ILE A 199 3.04 18.14 14.55
CA ILE A 199 3.61 18.64 15.80
C ILE A 199 4.96 17.96 16.03
N TYR A 200 6.01 18.76 16.14
CA TYR A 200 7.34 18.29 16.53
C TYR A 200 7.59 18.64 18.00
N VAL A 201 7.81 17.64 18.82
CA VAL A 201 8.02 17.83 20.25
C VAL A 201 9.50 17.89 20.59
N ASP A 202 10.26 16.88 20.15
CA ASP A 202 11.71 16.76 20.32
C ASP A 202 12.30 16.02 19.09
N GLU A 203 13.66 15.87 19.00
CA GLU A 203 14.31 15.15 17.92
C GLU A 203 13.76 13.72 17.78
N GLY A 204 13.18 13.41 16.60
CA GLY A 204 12.60 12.11 16.29
C GLY A 204 11.22 11.85 16.90
N VAL A 205 10.59 12.85 17.56
CA VAL A 205 9.26 12.73 18.14
C VAL A 205 8.32 13.71 17.48
N SER A 206 7.46 13.19 16.63
CA SER A 206 6.41 13.96 15.96
C SER A 206 5.11 13.15 15.91
N PHE A 207 3.99 13.86 15.86
CA PHE A 207 2.67 13.28 15.67
C PHE A 207 1.78 14.23 14.87
N VAL A 208 0.71 13.69 14.28
CA VAL A 208 -0.27 14.48 13.52
C VAL A 208 -1.47 14.79 14.40
N MET A 209 -1.89 16.07 14.43
CA MET A 209 -3.08 16.53 15.13
C MET A 209 -4.09 17.06 14.11
N ALA A 210 -5.36 16.70 14.28
CA ALA A 210 -6.46 17.14 13.45
C ALA A 210 -7.41 18.02 14.27
N ASP A 211 -7.70 19.22 13.74
CA ASP A 211 -8.84 20.02 14.20
C ASP A 211 -10.08 19.52 13.45
N ILE A 212 -11.03 19.01 14.19
CA ILE A 212 -12.23 18.36 13.71
C ILE A 212 -13.42 19.31 13.89
N PRO A 213 -13.79 20.10 12.88
CA PRO A 213 -14.95 20.97 12.94
C PRO A 213 -16.25 20.14 12.89
N GLY A 214 -17.29 20.57 13.61
CA GLY A 214 -18.66 20.12 13.38
C GLY A 214 -19.14 18.89 14.18
N ILE A 215 -18.49 18.53 15.31
CA ILE A 215 -19.07 17.54 16.22
C ILE A 215 -20.41 18.04 16.79
N ILE A 216 -20.58 19.33 16.98
CA ILE A 216 -21.68 19.94 17.75
C ILE A 216 -22.82 20.50 16.87
N GLU A 217 -22.59 20.80 15.60
CA GLU A 217 -23.61 21.39 14.75
C GLU A 217 -24.31 20.37 13.86
N GLY A 218 -25.34 19.67 14.37
CA GLY A 218 -26.30 18.93 13.56
C GLY A 218 -26.06 17.42 13.39
N ALA A 219 -25.17 16.80 14.15
CA ALA A 219 -24.98 15.34 14.08
C ALA A 219 -26.22 14.58 14.59
N ALA A 220 -26.96 15.15 15.56
CA ALA A 220 -28.19 14.56 16.09
C ALA A 220 -29.44 14.77 15.22
N GLU A 221 -29.40 15.70 14.26
CA GLU A 221 -30.61 16.06 13.45
C GLU A 221 -30.69 15.34 12.09
N GLY A 222 -29.90 14.28 11.84
CA GLY A 222 -30.16 13.37 10.72
C GLY A 222 -29.83 13.91 9.32
N ALA A 223 -29.16 15.05 9.18
CA ALA A 223 -28.68 15.54 7.90
C ALA A 223 -27.35 14.87 7.52
N GLY A 224 -27.35 13.62 7.16
CA GLY A 224 -26.39 12.81 6.38
C GLY A 224 -24.88 13.08 6.36
N LEU A 225 -24.38 14.12 7.01
CA LEU A 225 -23.02 14.64 6.93
C LEU A 225 -22.06 14.11 8.03
N GLY A 226 -22.63 13.54 9.13
CA GLY A 226 -21.86 13.10 10.29
C GLY A 226 -21.14 11.76 10.12
N HIS A 227 -21.78 10.78 9.51
CA HIS A 227 -21.29 9.39 9.54
C HIS A 227 -19.97 9.14 8.81
N ASP A 228 -19.74 9.77 7.66
CA ASP A 228 -18.49 9.57 6.91
C ASP A 228 -17.31 10.34 7.52
N PHE A 229 -17.58 11.49 8.12
CA PHE A 229 -16.56 12.31 8.78
C PHE A 229 -16.13 11.72 10.13
N LEU A 230 -17.08 11.21 10.90
CA LEU A 230 -16.85 10.61 12.22
C LEU A 230 -16.17 9.23 12.10
N ARG A 231 -16.29 8.55 10.94
CA ARG A 231 -15.49 7.37 10.60
C ARG A 231 -13.99 7.69 10.56
N HIS A 232 -13.60 8.96 10.46
CA HIS A 232 -12.19 9.40 10.47
C HIS A 232 -11.69 9.73 11.87
N ILE A 233 -12.59 10.15 12.79
CA ILE A 233 -12.29 10.31 14.22
C ILE A 233 -12.05 8.95 14.87
N ASP A 234 -12.76 7.93 14.44
CA ASP A 234 -12.54 6.54 14.85
C ASP A 234 -11.11 6.06 14.70
N ARG A 235 -10.26 6.85 14.04
CA ARG A 235 -8.86 6.53 13.74
C ARG A 235 -7.86 7.41 14.48
N CYS A 236 -8.31 8.35 15.31
CA CYS A 236 -7.43 9.05 16.23
C CYS A 236 -7.14 8.14 17.42
N ARG A 237 -5.89 8.08 17.86
CA ARG A 237 -5.47 7.26 19.01
C ARG A 237 -5.77 7.91 20.34
N LEU A 238 -5.81 9.24 20.36
CA LEU A 238 -6.01 10.07 21.53
C LEU A 238 -6.96 11.23 21.17
N LEU A 239 -7.87 11.57 22.07
CA LEU A 239 -8.69 12.78 21.97
C LEU A 239 -8.12 13.87 22.86
N LEU A 240 -8.07 15.09 22.35
CA LEU A 240 -7.72 16.29 23.12
C LEU A 240 -8.93 17.22 23.12
N HIS A 241 -9.64 17.21 24.24
CA HIS A 241 -10.81 18.03 24.46
C HIS A 241 -10.40 19.44 24.91
N VAL A 242 -10.67 20.44 24.11
CA VAL A 242 -10.36 21.84 24.39
C VAL A 242 -11.60 22.55 24.93
N VAL A 243 -11.50 23.07 26.15
CA VAL A 243 -12.60 23.77 26.86
C VAL A 243 -12.18 25.22 27.13
N ASP A 244 -13.07 26.19 26.88
CA ASP A 244 -12.86 27.59 27.21
C ASP A 244 -13.24 27.85 28.67
N VAL A 245 -12.24 28.10 29.54
CA VAL A 245 -12.48 28.38 30.97
C VAL A 245 -12.78 29.83 31.26
N SER A 246 -12.57 30.73 30.34
CA SER A 246 -12.81 32.15 30.53
C SER A 246 -14.31 32.51 30.58
N GLY A 247 -15.16 31.65 30.01
CA GLY A 247 -16.58 31.95 29.83
C GLY A 247 -16.86 33.08 28.86
N SER A 248 -15.88 33.40 27.97
CA SER A 248 -15.96 34.52 27.02
C SER A 248 -17.17 34.47 26.07
N GLU A 249 -17.66 33.24 25.81
CA GLU A 249 -18.84 32.97 24.96
C GLU A 249 -20.16 32.86 25.77
N GLY A 250 -20.14 33.15 27.08
CA GLY A 250 -21.32 33.08 27.94
C GLY A 250 -21.77 31.64 28.30
N ARG A 251 -20.91 30.63 28.07
CA ARG A 251 -21.16 29.21 28.37
C ARG A 251 -20.45 28.78 29.63
N ASP A 252 -21.01 27.77 30.33
CA ASP A 252 -20.39 27.14 31.49
C ASP A 252 -19.38 26.06 31.03
N PRO A 253 -18.09 26.12 31.43
CA PRO A 253 -17.08 25.16 31.04
C PRO A 253 -17.41 23.73 31.44
N VAL A 254 -18.11 23.51 32.53
CA VAL A 254 -18.50 22.18 33.03
C VAL A 254 -19.61 21.58 32.17
N GLU A 255 -20.59 22.41 31.80
CA GLU A 255 -21.66 21.98 30.88
C GLU A 255 -21.10 21.67 29.51
N ASP A 256 -20.19 22.49 28.99
CA ASP A 256 -19.50 22.25 27.71
C ASP A 256 -18.71 20.91 27.73
N PHE A 257 -18.03 20.63 28.85
CA PHE A 257 -17.29 19.36 28.99
C PHE A 257 -18.23 18.16 28.94
N TYR A 258 -19.31 18.15 29.72
CA TYR A 258 -20.23 17.00 29.71
C TYR A 258 -21.01 16.88 28.40
N ALA A 259 -21.39 17.96 27.77
CA ALA A 259 -22.07 17.93 26.46
C ALA A 259 -21.25 17.20 25.38
N ILE A 260 -19.95 17.51 25.29
CA ILE A 260 -19.05 16.80 24.37
C ILE A 260 -18.89 15.32 24.75
N CYS A 261 -18.74 14.99 26.02
CA CYS A 261 -18.65 13.61 26.49
C CYS A 261 -19.90 12.80 26.11
N GLU A 262 -21.08 13.42 26.24
CA GLU A 262 -22.36 12.79 25.88
C GLU A 262 -22.49 12.63 24.35
N GLU A 263 -22.08 13.62 23.58
CA GLU A 263 -22.08 13.55 22.11
C GLU A 263 -21.15 12.45 21.58
N LEU A 264 -19.94 12.32 22.14
CA LEU A 264 -19.02 11.23 21.81
C LEU A 264 -19.62 9.86 22.13
N LYS A 265 -20.31 9.71 23.25
CA LYS A 265 -21.01 8.46 23.62
C LYS A 265 -22.17 8.12 22.69
N ASN A 266 -22.95 9.11 22.32
CA ASN A 266 -24.10 8.92 21.42
C ASN A 266 -23.67 8.55 20.00
N TYR A 267 -22.45 8.92 19.64
CA TYR A 267 -21.92 8.68 18.30
C TYR A 267 -21.37 7.26 18.13
N SER A 268 -20.44 6.81 18.98
CA SER A 268 -19.83 5.48 18.94
C SER A 268 -19.31 5.10 20.32
N VAL A 269 -19.60 3.87 20.72
CA VAL A 269 -19.08 3.29 21.97
C VAL A 269 -17.55 3.26 21.93
N ASP A 270 -16.97 2.89 20.77
CA ASP A 270 -15.52 2.81 20.57
C ASP A 270 -14.83 4.18 20.72
N LEU A 271 -15.53 5.27 20.37
CA LEU A 271 -15.00 6.62 20.50
C LEU A 271 -15.05 7.13 21.96
N SER A 272 -16.08 6.73 22.71
CA SER A 272 -16.21 7.08 24.13
C SER A 272 -15.16 6.41 25.01
N ASP A 273 -14.66 5.24 24.60
CA ASP A 273 -13.68 4.46 25.35
C ASP A 273 -12.23 4.89 25.05
N ARG A 274 -12.04 5.82 24.11
CA ARG A 274 -10.70 6.31 23.78
C ARG A 274 -10.13 7.19 24.89
N PRO A 275 -8.81 7.08 25.15
CA PRO A 275 -8.12 7.96 26.05
C PRO A 275 -8.33 9.42 25.65
N MET A 276 -8.71 10.24 26.62
CA MET A 276 -8.97 11.66 26.45
C MET A 276 -8.15 12.48 27.43
N LEU A 277 -7.54 13.55 26.93
CA LEU A 277 -6.93 14.62 27.73
C LEU A 277 -7.79 15.87 27.59
N VAL A 278 -7.87 16.67 28.65
CA VAL A 278 -8.63 17.92 28.66
C VAL A 278 -7.70 19.10 28.74
N ALA A 279 -7.82 20.04 27.81
CA ALA A 279 -7.07 21.29 27.77
C ALA A 279 -8.01 22.44 28.19
N ALA A 280 -7.82 22.97 29.38
CA ALA A 280 -8.47 24.19 29.84
C ALA A 280 -7.79 25.38 29.14
N ASN A 281 -8.41 25.92 28.11
CA ASN A 281 -7.86 27.00 27.29
C ASN A 281 -8.38 28.38 27.69
N LYS A 282 -7.68 29.42 27.25
CA LYS A 282 -7.93 30.83 27.57
C LYS A 282 -7.76 31.17 29.06
N CYS A 283 -6.81 30.49 29.74
CA CYS A 283 -6.50 30.80 31.13
C CYS A 283 -5.99 32.23 31.34
N ASP A 284 -5.44 32.85 30.28
CA ASP A 284 -5.02 34.27 30.29
C ASP A 284 -6.18 35.27 30.42
N LEU A 285 -7.40 34.85 30.05
CA LEU A 285 -8.62 35.66 30.16
C LEU A 285 -9.44 35.35 31.40
N LEU A 286 -8.98 34.43 32.26
CA LEU A 286 -9.70 34.04 33.45
C LEU A 286 -9.69 35.18 34.45
N MET A 287 -10.88 35.58 34.96
CA MET A 287 -10.97 36.58 35.99
C MET A 287 -10.51 36.00 37.35
N PRO A 288 -9.81 36.78 38.20
CA PRO A 288 -9.29 36.28 39.51
C PRO A 288 -10.36 35.73 40.44
N GLU A 289 -11.60 36.17 40.30
CA GLU A 289 -12.75 35.77 41.15
C GLU A 289 -13.52 34.57 40.54
N SER A 290 -13.14 34.07 39.35
CA SER A 290 -13.85 32.97 38.71
C SER A 290 -13.43 31.62 39.30
N ASP A 291 -14.40 30.79 39.64
CA ASP A 291 -14.23 29.40 40.11
C ASP A 291 -14.29 28.38 38.96
N ASN A 292 -14.47 28.83 37.72
CA ASN A 292 -14.66 28.00 36.54
C ASN A 292 -13.59 26.91 36.39
N LEU A 293 -12.31 27.27 36.58
CA LEU A 293 -11.20 26.34 36.44
C LEU A 293 -11.23 25.25 37.54
N ALA A 294 -11.55 25.64 38.78
CA ALA A 294 -11.64 24.69 39.90
C ALA A 294 -12.81 23.72 39.68
N ARG A 295 -13.97 24.21 39.26
CA ARG A 295 -15.17 23.42 38.95
C ARG A 295 -14.88 22.45 37.78
N LEU A 296 -14.26 22.93 36.71
CA LEU A 296 -13.91 22.10 35.58
C LEU A 296 -12.90 21.02 35.99
N ARG A 297 -11.88 21.34 36.79
CA ARG A 297 -10.91 20.36 37.32
C ARG A 297 -11.61 19.24 38.07
N GLN A 298 -12.51 19.58 38.97
CA GLN A 298 -13.27 18.59 39.74
C GLN A 298 -14.13 17.69 38.83
N ALA A 299 -14.78 18.26 37.81
CA ALA A 299 -15.59 17.51 36.87
C ALA A 299 -14.73 16.55 35.99
N VAL A 300 -13.58 16.99 35.52
CA VAL A 300 -12.64 16.21 34.68
C VAL A 300 -12.02 15.07 35.52
N GLU A 301 -11.61 15.34 36.76
CA GLU A 301 -11.11 14.31 37.70
C GLU A 301 -12.18 13.26 38.01
N ALA A 302 -13.43 13.67 38.21
CA ALA A 302 -14.56 12.77 38.43
C ALA A 302 -14.84 11.87 37.20
N ALA A 303 -14.54 12.36 36.01
CA ALA A 303 -14.61 11.59 34.77
C ALA A 303 -13.37 10.71 34.51
N GLY A 304 -12.34 10.73 35.38
CA GLY A 304 -11.12 9.95 35.24
C GLY A 304 -10.15 10.48 34.16
N CYS A 305 -10.31 11.74 33.74
CA CYS A 305 -9.47 12.40 32.77
C CYS A 305 -8.41 13.30 33.41
N GLU A 306 -7.37 13.63 32.66
CA GLU A 306 -6.31 14.55 33.08
C GLU A 306 -6.57 15.94 32.50
N LEU A 307 -6.45 17.01 33.31
CA LEU A 307 -6.66 18.39 32.90
C LEU A 307 -5.35 19.17 32.86
N TYR A 308 -5.15 19.92 31.76
CA TYR A 308 -3.98 20.77 31.54
C TYR A 308 -4.40 22.20 31.25
N GLU A 309 -3.82 23.13 31.98
CA GLU A 309 -4.06 24.57 31.85
C GLU A 309 -3.21 25.15 30.74
N ILE A 310 -3.84 25.81 29.78
CA ILE A 310 -3.15 26.42 28.63
C ILE A 310 -3.75 27.78 28.26
N SER A 311 -2.97 28.55 27.56
CA SER A 311 -3.45 29.66 26.73
C SER A 311 -2.88 29.51 25.33
N ALA A 312 -3.72 29.11 24.38
CA ALA A 312 -3.31 28.97 22.98
C ALA A 312 -2.92 30.33 22.38
N GLY A 313 -3.57 31.43 22.80
CA GLY A 313 -3.28 32.78 22.34
C GLY A 313 -1.88 33.28 22.75
N THR A 314 -1.44 32.97 23.96
CA THR A 314 -0.12 33.38 24.50
C THR A 314 0.93 32.29 24.39
N ALA A 315 0.57 31.09 23.90
CA ALA A 315 1.38 29.89 23.86
C ALA A 315 1.81 29.35 25.25
N GLN A 316 1.24 29.86 26.33
CA GLN A 316 1.55 29.38 27.69
C GLN A 316 0.99 27.96 27.90
N GLY A 317 1.79 27.07 28.48
CA GLY A 317 1.41 25.70 28.78
C GLY A 317 1.34 24.74 27.56
N THR A 318 1.28 25.27 26.33
CA THR A 318 1.07 24.46 25.11
C THR A 318 2.21 23.47 24.87
N ARG A 319 3.47 23.88 25.06
CA ARG A 319 4.62 22.98 24.87
C ARG A 319 4.63 21.82 25.85
N ASN A 320 4.24 22.06 27.11
CA ASN A 320 4.12 21.00 28.12
C ASN A 320 3.00 20.03 27.75
N LEU A 321 1.85 20.55 27.34
CA LEU A 321 0.72 19.72 26.87
C LEU A 321 1.17 18.83 25.70
N MET A 322 1.89 19.35 24.70
CA MET A 322 2.36 18.55 23.55
C MET A 322 3.33 17.44 23.97
N ARG A 323 4.16 17.66 25.00
CA ARG A 323 5.02 16.60 25.54
C ARG A 323 4.22 15.49 26.20
N VAL A 324 3.24 15.84 27.02
CA VAL A 324 2.34 14.86 27.65
C VAL A 324 1.57 14.07 26.61
N VAL A 325 1.04 14.73 25.57
CA VAL A 325 0.36 14.07 24.45
C VAL A 325 1.29 13.07 23.78
N ALA A 326 2.54 13.46 23.46
CA ALA A 326 3.50 12.55 22.84
C ALA A 326 3.85 11.35 23.73
N GLU A 327 4.00 11.57 25.04
CA GLU A 327 4.28 10.52 26.01
C GLU A 327 3.10 9.54 26.13
N LYS A 328 1.87 10.07 26.18
CA LYS A 328 0.65 9.25 26.18
C LYS A 328 0.53 8.42 24.91
N LEU A 329 0.78 9.01 23.73
CA LEU A 329 0.77 8.30 22.44
C LEU A 329 1.76 7.14 22.37
N ARG A 330 2.90 7.22 23.07
CA ARG A 330 3.87 6.11 23.15
C ARG A 330 3.35 4.91 23.94
N THR A 331 2.50 5.15 24.94
CA THR A 331 1.92 4.09 25.78
C THR A 331 0.68 3.45 25.19
N LEU A 332 0.04 4.14 24.24
CA LEU A 332 -1.17 3.63 23.59
C LEU A 332 -0.84 2.57 22.53
N PRO A 333 -1.67 1.53 22.40
CA PRO A 333 -1.51 0.55 21.33
C PRO A 333 -1.55 1.26 19.96
N PRO A 334 -0.85 0.72 18.96
CA PRO A 334 -0.99 1.21 17.59
C PRO A 334 -2.45 1.09 17.14
N VAL A 335 -2.85 1.96 16.22
CA VAL A 335 -4.19 1.91 15.59
C VAL A 335 -4.48 0.50 15.09
N THR A 336 -5.75 0.10 15.13
CA THR A 336 -6.22 -1.20 14.62
C THR A 336 -5.57 -1.52 13.28
N ILE A 337 -4.72 -2.53 13.29
CA ILE A 337 -4.06 -3.05 12.07
C ILE A 337 -5.09 -3.93 11.38
N TYR A 338 -5.33 -3.66 10.11
CA TYR A 338 -6.20 -4.52 9.32
C TYR A 338 -5.42 -5.77 8.90
N GLU A 339 -5.99 -6.93 9.20
CA GLU A 339 -5.42 -8.18 8.73
C GLU A 339 -5.54 -8.28 7.20
N PRO A 340 -4.52 -8.83 6.52
CA PRO A 340 -4.59 -9.10 5.09
C PRO A 340 -5.77 -10.04 4.77
N GLU A 341 -6.66 -9.60 3.91
CA GLU A 341 -7.78 -10.41 3.39
C GLU A 341 -7.41 -11.10 2.08
N TYR A 342 -6.42 -10.52 1.38
CA TYR A 342 -5.96 -11.02 0.09
C TYR A 342 -5.10 -12.27 0.29
N VAL A 343 -5.63 -13.39 -0.16
CA VAL A 343 -4.86 -14.64 -0.26
C VAL A 343 -4.19 -14.65 -1.63
N GLU A 344 -2.84 -14.57 -1.66
CA GLU A 344 -2.12 -14.79 -2.91
C GLU A 344 -2.49 -16.20 -3.40
N VAL A 345 -3.20 -16.30 -4.51
CA VAL A 345 -3.47 -17.58 -5.14
C VAL A 345 -2.11 -18.15 -5.58
N ILE A 346 -1.51 -18.95 -4.72
CA ILE A 346 -0.37 -19.76 -5.11
C ILE A 346 -0.94 -20.77 -6.09
N GLU A 347 -0.75 -20.49 -7.39
CA GLU A 347 -1.13 -21.48 -8.40
C GLU A 347 -0.51 -22.82 -8.00
N ALA A 348 -1.36 -23.80 -7.82
CA ALA A 348 -0.96 -25.18 -7.57
C ALA A 348 0.09 -25.60 -8.61
N PRO A 349 1.00 -26.55 -8.30
CA PRO A 349 1.92 -27.06 -9.28
C PRO A 349 1.11 -27.49 -10.50
N THR A 350 1.30 -26.77 -11.59
CA THR A 350 0.52 -26.93 -12.82
C THR A 350 0.79 -28.33 -13.39
N ASP A 351 -0.24 -29.14 -13.43
CA ASP A 351 -0.20 -30.40 -14.17
C ASP A 351 0.01 -30.08 -15.65
N PRO A 352 1.10 -30.53 -16.27
CA PRO A 352 1.33 -30.28 -17.68
C PRO A 352 0.25 -30.81 -18.60
N SER A 353 -0.53 -31.80 -18.15
CA SER A 353 -1.63 -32.39 -18.92
C SER A 353 -2.97 -31.66 -18.76
N ALA A 354 -3.03 -30.68 -17.85
CA ALA A 354 -4.24 -29.88 -17.64
C ALA A 354 -4.25 -28.69 -18.63
N PHE A 355 -4.81 -28.90 -19.80
CA PHE A 355 -5.08 -27.86 -20.80
C PHE A 355 -6.51 -28.00 -21.32
N GLU A 356 -7.10 -26.89 -21.68
CA GLU A 356 -8.45 -26.80 -22.28
C GLU A 356 -8.29 -26.46 -23.77
N VAL A 357 -9.15 -27.05 -24.59
CA VAL A 357 -9.18 -26.84 -26.04
C VAL A 357 -10.55 -26.36 -26.43
N GLU A 358 -10.64 -25.20 -27.02
CA GLU A 358 -11.86 -24.63 -27.60
C GLU A 358 -11.68 -24.54 -29.11
N HIS A 359 -12.76 -24.76 -29.86
CA HIS A 359 -12.73 -24.79 -31.32
C HIS A 359 -13.70 -23.77 -31.91
N TYR A 360 -13.19 -22.88 -32.75
CA TYR A 360 -13.95 -21.84 -33.43
C TYR A 360 -13.64 -21.83 -34.94
N GLY A 361 -14.50 -22.48 -35.72
CA GLY A 361 -14.28 -22.59 -37.16
C GLY A 361 -13.06 -23.42 -37.53
N ASN A 362 -12.00 -22.82 -38.04
CA ASN A 362 -10.72 -23.48 -38.33
C ASN A 362 -9.61 -23.15 -37.32
N THR A 363 -9.99 -22.49 -36.21
CA THR A 363 -9.03 -22.10 -35.17
C THR A 363 -9.26 -22.88 -33.87
N TRP A 364 -8.21 -23.47 -33.35
CA TRP A 364 -8.17 -24.26 -32.13
C TRP A 364 -7.45 -23.46 -31.06
N LEU A 365 -8.19 -22.90 -30.11
CA LEU A 365 -7.65 -22.16 -29.00
C LEU A 365 -7.29 -23.12 -27.87
N VAL A 366 -6.00 -23.13 -27.47
CA VAL A 366 -5.52 -23.99 -26.38
C VAL A 366 -5.04 -23.15 -25.24
N THR A 367 -5.63 -23.36 -24.06
CA THR A 367 -5.33 -22.63 -22.84
C THR A 367 -4.90 -23.59 -21.73
N GLY A 368 -4.04 -23.11 -20.82
CA GLY A 368 -3.59 -23.88 -19.67
C GLY A 368 -2.42 -23.17 -18.98
N SER A 369 -2.43 -23.13 -17.66
CA SER A 369 -1.43 -22.39 -16.89
C SER A 369 0.01 -22.88 -17.11
N TRP A 370 0.20 -24.17 -17.42
CA TRP A 370 1.49 -24.71 -17.81
C TRP A 370 1.93 -24.23 -19.21
N LEU A 371 1.00 -24.18 -20.16
CA LEU A 371 1.25 -23.70 -21.51
C LEU A 371 1.62 -22.22 -21.52
N GLU A 372 0.92 -21.40 -20.76
CA GLU A 372 1.24 -19.98 -20.61
C GLU A 372 2.67 -19.78 -20.12
N ARG A 373 3.08 -20.51 -19.11
CA ARG A 373 4.48 -20.47 -18.60
C ARG A 373 5.47 -20.99 -19.62
N LEU A 374 5.10 -22.01 -20.40
CA LEU A 374 5.98 -22.53 -21.47
C LEU A 374 6.19 -21.47 -22.54
N VAL A 375 5.13 -20.84 -23.04
CA VAL A 375 5.19 -19.76 -24.04
C VAL A 375 6.04 -18.60 -23.54
N GLN A 376 5.84 -18.15 -22.29
CA GLN A 376 6.63 -17.06 -21.69
C GLN A 376 8.15 -17.37 -21.59
N ASN A 377 8.53 -18.65 -21.51
CA ASN A 377 9.93 -19.09 -21.36
C ASN A 377 10.63 -19.40 -22.67
N ILE A 378 9.93 -19.34 -23.81
CA ILE A 378 10.47 -19.69 -25.13
C ILE A 378 10.86 -18.42 -25.90
N ASN A 379 12.01 -18.44 -26.52
CA ASN A 379 12.38 -17.45 -27.55
C ASN A 379 11.98 -17.98 -28.90
N PHE A 380 10.87 -17.48 -29.45
CA PHE A 380 10.35 -17.92 -30.76
C PHE A 380 11.15 -17.42 -31.95
N GLU A 381 12.10 -16.50 -31.78
CA GLU A 381 13.03 -16.09 -32.83
C GLU A 381 14.08 -17.17 -33.12
N ASP A 382 14.36 -18.04 -32.14
CA ASP A 382 15.36 -19.10 -32.28
C ASP A 382 14.73 -20.43 -32.73
N TYR A 383 15.28 -21.04 -33.76
CA TYR A 383 14.79 -22.29 -34.33
C TYR A 383 14.81 -23.47 -33.33
N GLU A 384 15.89 -23.63 -32.55
CA GLU A 384 15.99 -24.74 -31.59
C GLU A 384 15.02 -24.54 -30.40
N SER A 385 14.73 -23.30 -30.01
CA SER A 385 13.74 -23.00 -29.01
C SER A 385 12.33 -23.35 -29.48
N ARG A 386 12.01 -23.09 -30.73
CA ARG A 386 10.74 -23.53 -31.37
C ARG A 386 10.63 -25.06 -31.40
N ASN A 387 11.69 -25.74 -31.77
CA ASN A 387 11.72 -27.22 -31.78
C ASN A 387 11.56 -27.79 -30.34
N TYR A 388 12.16 -27.13 -29.35
CA TYR A 388 11.95 -27.51 -27.95
C TYR A 388 10.48 -27.33 -27.53
N PHE A 389 9.82 -26.24 -27.95
CA PHE A 389 8.41 -26.00 -27.70
C PHE A 389 7.55 -27.11 -28.32
N ASP A 390 7.73 -27.42 -29.60
CA ASP A 390 7.02 -28.52 -30.27
C ASP A 390 7.20 -29.86 -29.56
N GLN A 391 8.43 -30.19 -29.15
CA GLN A 391 8.72 -31.41 -28.41
C GLN A 391 7.98 -31.46 -27.05
N GLN A 392 7.86 -30.34 -26.35
CA GLN A 392 7.12 -30.30 -25.09
C GLN A 392 5.61 -30.50 -25.34
N LEU A 393 5.04 -29.88 -26.37
CA LEU A 393 3.65 -30.07 -26.75
C LEU A 393 3.34 -31.54 -27.11
N ARG A 394 4.23 -32.19 -27.88
CA ARG A 394 4.12 -33.61 -28.20
C ARG A 394 4.21 -34.51 -26.98
N LYS A 395 5.15 -34.20 -26.07
CA LYS A 395 5.35 -34.98 -24.84
C LYS A 395 4.13 -34.93 -23.91
N VAL A 396 3.43 -33.81 -23.87
CA VAL A 396 2.23 -33.61 -23.05
C VAL A 396 0.99 -34.23 -23.72
N GLY A 397 1.11 -34.65 -24.99
CA GLY A 397 0.01 -35.29 -25.73
C GLY A 397 -0.97 -34.29 -26.32
N LEU A 398 -0.59 -33.00 -26.46
CA LEU A 398 -1.50 -31.98 -27.03
C LEU A 398 -1.95 -32.35 -28.43
N PHE A 399 -1.02 -32.69 -29.32
CA PHE A 399 -1.35 -33.03 -30.70
C PHE A 399 -2.26 -34.27 -30.78
N GLN A 400 -2.00 -35.29 -29.95
CA GLN A 400 -2.88 -36.47 -29.86
C GLN A 400 -4.30 -36.08 -29.46
N ARG A 401 -4.44 -35.15 -28.50
CA ARG A 401 -5.73 -34.65 -28.05
C ARG A 401 -6.48 -33.87 -29.15
N LEU A 402 -5.76 -33.02 -29.91
CA LEU A 402 -6.31 -32.31 -31.05
C LEU A 402 -6.78 -33.25 -32.15
N GLU A 403 -6.00 -34.32 -32.46
CA GLU A 403 -6.37 -35.37 -33.42
C GLU A 403 -7.64 -36.13 -32.96
N GLU A 404 -7.74 -36.48 -31.67
CA GLU A 404 -8.95 -37.10 -31.11
C GLU A 404 -10.18 -36.22 -31.23
N MET A 405 -10.01 -34.88 -31.18
CA MET A 405 -11.06 -33.89 -31.35
C MET A 405 -11.35 -33.56 -32.79
N GLY A 406 -10.55 -34.04 -33.75
CA GLY A 406 -10.83 -33.96 -35.19
C GLY A 406 -10.15 -32.82 -35.94
N ILE A 407 -9.02 -32.31 -35.49
CA ILE A 407 -8.22 -31.30 -36.21
C ILE A 407 -7.81 -31.80 -37.60
N GLN A 408 -7.82 -30.93 -38.57
CA GLN A 408 -7.44 -31.22 -39.95
C GLN A 408 -6.17 -30.48 -40.36
N ASP A 409 -5.47 -31.03 -41.40
CA ASP A 409 -4.33 -30.31 -41.97
C ASP A 409 -4.76 -28.95 -42.52
N GLY A 410 -4.02 -27.91 -42.13
CA GLY A 410 -4.33 -26.53 -42.45
C GLY A 410 -5.14 -25.77 -41.42
N ASP A 411 -5.62 -26.43 -40.36
CA ASP A 411 -6.24 -25.74 -39.24
C ASP A 411 -5.20 -24.94 -38.44
N THR A 412 -5.62 -23.82 -37.88
CA THR A 412 -4.76 -22.97 -37.07
C THR A 412 -4.88 -23.35 -35.59
N VAL A 413 -3.75 -23.55 -34.94
CA VAL A 413 -3.70 -23.72 -33.47
C VAL A 413 -3.15 -22.43 -32.85
N ASP A 414 -3.93 -21.85 -31.95
CA ASP A 414 -3.55 -20.67 -31.19
C ASP A 414 -3.27 -21.04 -29.71
N ILE A 415 -2.07 -20.74 -29.24
CA ILE A 415 -1.64 -20.92 -27.87
C ILE A 415 -1.10 -19.58 -27.31
N TYR A 416 -1.94 -18.80 -26.62
CA TYR A 416 -1.56 -17.50 -26.04
C TYR A 416 -0.88 -16.57 -27.04
N ASP A 417 -1.57 -16.23 -28.13
CA ASP A 417 -1.09 -15.38 -29.24
C ASP A 417 0.02 -15.99 -30.11
N ILE A 418 0.35 -17.28 -29.91
CA ILE A 418 1.26 -18.03 -30.79
C ILE A 418 0.42 -18.89 -31.73
N GLU A 419 0.30 -18.42 -32.97
CA GLU A 419 -0.43 -19.12 -34.01
C GLU A 419 0.50 -19.97 -34.86
N PHE A 420 0.09 -21.19 -35.15
CA PHE A 420 0.77 -22.05 -36.13
C PHE A 420 -0.25 -22.95 -36.84
N GLU A 421 0.06 -23.30 -38.08
CA GLU A 421 -0.73 -24.19 -38.88
C GLU A 421 -0.44 -25.64 -38.50
N TYR A 422 -1.51 -26.42 -38.24
CA TYR A 422 -1.38 -27.84 -37.96
C TYR A 422 -1.03 -28.58 -39.25
N GLN A 423 0.03 -29.40 -39.19
CA GLN A 423 0.46 -30.34 -40.25
C GLN A 423 0.72 -31.71 -39.59
N ARG A 424 0.12 -32.72 -40.12
CA ARG A 424 0.16 -34.07 -39.62
C ARG A 424 1.52 -34.74 -39.74
#